data_f4e75078afe557fa23325c7500fb558f
#
_entry.id   f4e75078afe557fa23325c7500fb558f
#
_cell.length_a   1.000
_cell.length_b   1.000
_cell.length_c   1.000
_cell.angle_alpha   90.00
_cell.angle_beta   90.00
_cell.angle_gamma   90.00
#
_symmetry.space_group_name_H-M   'P 1'
#
loop_
_entity.id
_entity.type
_entity.pdbx_description
1 polymer ?
#
loop_
_entity_poly.entity_id
_entity_poly.type
_entity_poly.pdbx_seq_one_letter_code
_entity_poly.pdbx_strand_id
1 'polypeptide(L)'
;MTKIAKITLLFVVFVDLLGQGLVFPIINSLIMETSSSFLPESTPMGRRHFYYGLVIGCFFLSWFLGVVYVSKVSDSIGRKNALLVCLGGALVGYALTIASLYLNSLLLLIIGRSITGFTAGNQPIAQAAMIDGSTDAADRDRNMGYIVTGVSFGLVGGPIIGAVLSDATLLGSYATLKMPFYGAFVLVLIAIFMVMTFFKDTRTERTAFVFRPRDITDSLIAVRGHPMVLKILPVYSFFMIANVTFYVFVDNYLTSRFGYGVIGGSMAMVVIGFALAFSSTFLVKPAQQRFSKHQIIYVSLITMVICGFGFAFSPSGVLSYVPVFFFYFFFGVSYPTLLGLFSASVSETDQGWVMGVTTAVFCLAGGIMSLIGGGLMSIDIRVPYYIVIVAAILGLIGMHRRWKGKEIKALLA
;
A
#
# COMPACT_ATOMS: atom_id res chain seq x y z
N MET A 1 15.34 20.23 12.91
CA MET A 1 15.76 18.80 13.00
C MET A 1 17.14 18.59 12.38
N THR A 2 18.00 17.68 12.92
CA THR A 2 19.34 17.38 12.37
C THR A 2 19.26 16.61 11.06
N LYS A 3 20.31 16.73 10.20
CA LYS A 3 20.36 15.98 8.91
C LYS A 3 20.28 14.46 9.14
N ILE A 4 20.95 13.93 10.17
CA ILE A 4 20.94 12.51 10.50
C ILE A 4 19.54 12.04 10.93
N ALA A 5 18.80 12.85 11.69
CA ALA A 5 17.42 12.53 12.05
C ALA A 5 16.49 12.49 10.83
N LYS A 6 16.66 13.40 9.85
CA LYS A 6 15.92 13.38 8.58
C LYS A 6 16.23 12.10 7.78
N ILE A 7 17.51 11.70 7.68
CA ILE A 7 17.94 10.46 7.03
C ILE A 7 17.36 9.23 7.74
N THR A 8 17.32 9.26 9.08
CA THR A 8 16.71 8.17 9.86
C THR A 8 15.23 7.98 9.51
N LEU A 9 14.45 9.06 9.49
CA LEU A 9 13.03 8.99 9.12
C LEU A 9 12.82 8.55 7.67
N LEU A 10 13.66 9.03 6.74
CA LEU A 10 13.67 8.58 5.35
C LEU A 10 13.94 7.06 5.26
N PHE A 11 14.92 6.57 6.01
CA PHE A 11 15.26 5.15 6.03
C PHE A 11 14.14 4.31 6.63
N VAL A 12 13.47 4.78 7.69
CA VAL A 12 12.29 4.10 8.26
C VAL A 12 11.19 3.95 7.22
N VAL A 13 10.87 5.02 6.49
CA VAL A 13 9.86 4.97 5.41
C VAL A 13 10.30 4.04 4.28
N PHE A 14 11.56 4.10 3.88
CA PHE A 14 12.14 3.19 2.89
C PHE A 14 11.96 1.73 3.29
N VAL A 15 12.30 1.35 4.53
CA VAL A 15 12.19 -0.02 5.03
C VAL A 15 10.74 -0.49 5.10
N ASP A 16 9.82 0.39 5.48
CA ASP A 16 8.39 0.11 5.57
C ASP A 16 7.80 -0.26 4.19
N LEU A 17 8.08 0.58 3.19
CA LEU A 17 7.61 0.37 1.81
C LEU A 17 8.36 -0.76 1.08
N LEU A 18 9.65 -0.91 1.35
CA LEU A 18 10.45 -2.02 0.86
C LEU A 18 9.84 -3.36 1.31
N GLY A 19 9.47 -3.46 2.59
CA GLY A 19 8.83 -4.66 3.12
C GLY A 19 7.52 -5.02 2.41
N GLN A 20 6.72 -4.03 2.01
CA GLN A 20 5.50 -4.27 1.24
C GLN A 20 5.82 -4.80 -0.17
N GLY A 21 6.70 -4.13 -0.90
CA GLY A 21 7.05 -4.50 -2.27
C GLY A 21 7.74 -5.87 -2.39
N LEU A 22 8.58 -6.20 -1.40
CA LEU A 22 9.30 -7.47 -1.34
C LEU A 22 8.38 -8.66 -1.06
N VAL A 23 7.40 -8.47 -0.18
CA VAL A 23 6.62 -9.57 0.39
C VAL A 23 5.65 -10.20 -0.62
N PHE A 24 5.01 -9.41 -1.50
CA PHE A 24 3.97 -9.91 -2.39
C PHE A 24 4.45 -11.02 -3.33
N PRO A 25 5.54 -10.83 -4.13
CA PRO A 25 6.02 -11.87 -5.03
C PRO A 25 6.46 -13.14 -4.31
N ILE A 26 7.05 -12.98 -3.12
CA ILE A 26 7.56 -14.12 -2.35
C ILE A 26 6.43 -14.93 -1.73
N ILE A 27 5.42 -14.28 -1.14
CA ILE A 27 4.23 -14.98 -0.63
C ILE A 27 3.49 -15.67 -1.77
N ASN A 28 3.43 -15.04 -2.95
CA ASN A 28 2.83 -15.66 -4.11
C ASN A 28 3.56 -16.94 -4.49
N SER A 29 4.88 -16.90 -4.71
CA SER A 29 5.67 -18.11 -5.02
C SER A 29 5.60 -19.14 -3.90
N LEU A 30 5.63 -18.72 -2.63
CA LEU A 30 5.54 -19.61 -1.49
C LEU A 30 4.24 -20.42 -1.47
N ILE A 31 3.12 -19.81 -1.83
CA ILE A 31 1.79 -20.43 -1.76
C ILE A 31 1.41 -21.11 -3.07
N MET A 32 1.74 -20.49 -4.22
CA MET A 32 1.29 -20.97 -5.53
C MET A 32 2.20 -22.06 -6.11
N GLU A 33 3.51 -21.98 -5.88
CA GLU A 33 4.45 -22.98 -6.41
C GLU A 33 4.46 -24.24 -5.55
N THR A 34 4.26 -25.40 -6.19
CA THR A 34 4.35 -26.70 -5.51
C THR A 34 5.76 -27.02 -5.05
N SER A 35 6.78 -26.52 -5.78
CA SER A 35 8.21 -26.68 -5.47
C SER A 35 8.64 -26.01 -4.16
N SER A 36 7.85 -25.05 -3.64
CA SER A 36 8.15 -24.36 -2.38
C SER A 36 8.07 -25.24 -1.14
N SER A 37 7.37 -26.40 -1.24
CA SER A 37 7.11 -27.34 -0.13
C SER A 37 6.44 -26.74 1.10
N PHE A 38 5.95 -25.47 1.01
CA PHE A 38 5.29 -24.80 2.13
C PHE A 38 3.89 -25.34 2.39
N LEU A 39 3.16 -25.65 1.33
CA LEU A 39 1.87 -26.34 1.40
C LEU A 39 2.02 -27.75 0.83
N PRO A 40 1.24 -28.74 1.31
CA PRO A 40 1.21 -30.06 0.72
C PRO A 40 1.01 -29.99 -0.81
N GLU A 41 1.70 -30.83 -1.57
CA GLU A 41 1.57 -30.88 -3.04
C GLU A 41 0.13 -31.17 -3.49
N SER A 42 -0.59 -31.98 -2.70
CA SER A 42 -2.00 -32.33 -2.92
C SER A 42 -2.97 -31.17 -2.73
N THR A 43 -2.48 -29.97 -2.28
CA THR A 43 -3.35 -28.81 -2.09
C THR A 43 -3.88 -28.30 -3.44
N PRO A 44 -5.21 -28.34 -3.67
CA PRO A 44 -5.78 -27.87 -4.92
C PRO A 44 -5.48 -26.40 -5.21
N MET A 45 -5.29 -26.02 -6.48
CA MET A 45 -4.95 -24.66 -6.90
C MET A 45 -5.95 -23.62 -6.37
N GLY A 46 -7.26 -23.93 -6.38
CA GLY A 46 -8.27 -23.01 -5.82
C GLY A 46 -8.06 -22.72 -4.32
N ARG A 47 -7.62 -23.71 -3.52
CA ARG A 47 -7.25 -23.46 -2.12
C ARG A 47 -5.98 -22.61 -1.98
N ARG A 48 -5.01 -22.78 -2.88
CA ARG A 48 -3.79 -21.94 -2.90
C ARG A 48 -4.14 -20.47 -3.17
N HIS A 49 -4.99 -20.19 -4.13
CA HIS A 49 -5.51 -18.84 -4.37
C HIS A 49 -6.23 -18.25 -3.14
N PHE A 50 -7.07 -19.06 -2.49
CA PHE A 50 -7.77 -18.62 -1.27
C PHE A 50 -6.77 -18.32 -0.14
N TYR A 51 -5.77 -19.19 0.08
CA TYR A 51 -4.76 -18.98 1.12
C TYR A 51 -3.89 -17.75 0.85
N TYR A 52 -3.54 -17.51 -0.42
CA TYR A 52 -2.88 -16.28 -0.83
C TYR A 52 -3.72 -15.05 -0.46
N GLY A 53 -4.97 -15.04 -0.88
CA GLY A 53 -5.91 -13.96 -0.55
C GLY A 53 -6.10 -13.77 0.96
N LEU A 54 -6.13 -14.86 1.73
CA LEU A 54 -6.26 -14.82 3.19
C LEU A 54 -5.03 -14.17 3.85
N VAL A 55 -3.83 -14.56 3.46
CA VAL A 55 -2.56 -14.01 4.02
C VAL A 55 -2.45 -12.51 3.74
N ILE A 56 -2.76 -12.09 2.51
CA ILE A 56 -2.74 -10.68 2.12
C ILE A 56 -3.89 -9.91 2.77
N GLY A 57 -5.10 -10.51 2.80
CA GLY A 57 -6.28 -9.90 3.37
C GLY A 57 -6.15 -9.64 4.87
N CYS A 58 -5.58 -10.57 5.62
CA CYS A 58 -5.32 -10.39 7.05
C CYS A 58 -4.35 -9.24 7.32
N PHE A 59 -3.34 -9.03 6.49
CA PHE A 59 -2.45 -7.86 6.59
C PHE A 59 -3.22 -6.55 6.44
N PHE A 60 -4.02 -6.40 5.37
CA PHE A 60 -4.78 -5.18 5.12
C PHE A 60 -5.86 -4.92 6.17
N LEU A 61 -6.60 -5.95 6.61
CA LEU A 61 -7.61 -5.80 7.66
C LEU A 61 -6.97 -5.42 9.00
N SER A 62 -5.82 -5.99 9.33
CA SER A 62 -5.07 -5.60 10.52
C SER A 62 -4.54 -4.17 10.40
N TRP A 63 -4.11 -3.75 9.22
CA TRP A 63 -3.70 -2.37 8.96
C TRP A 63 -4.88 -1.40 9.10
N PHE A 64 -6.06 -1.76 8.59
CA PHE A 64 -7.29 -0.98 8.80
C PHE A 64 -7.57 -0.73 10.29
N LEU A 65 -7.41 -1.75 11.12
CA LEU A 65 -7.55 -1.62 12.57
C LEU A 65 -6.41 -0.77 13.16
N GLY A 66 -5.20 -1.01 12.71
CA GLY A 66 -3.98 -0.34 13.20
C GLY A 66 -3.96 1.16 12.92
N VAL A 67 -4.39 1.61 11.74
CA VAL A 67 -4.27 3.01 11.32
C VAL A 67 -4.95 4.00 12.27
N VAL A 68 -6.07 3.61 12.87
CA VAL A 68 -6.81 4.46 13.81
C VAL A 68 -6.08 4.56 15.16
N TYR A 69 -5.59 3.43 15.67
CA TYR A 69 -4.98 3.39 17.00
C TYR A 69 -3.52 3.84 17.00
N VAL A 70 -2.75 3.46 15.99
CA VAL A 70 -1.32 3.80 15.88
C VAL A 70 -1.11 5.32 15.81
N SER A 71 -1.97 6.05 15.10
CA SER A 71 -1.94 7.51 15.08
C SER A 71 -2.14 8.10 16.47
N LYS A 72 -3.18 7.64 17.22
CA LYS A 72 -3.45 8.09 18.60
C LYS A 72 -2.31 7.73 19.57
N VAL A 73 -1.75 6.55 19.43
CA VAL A 73 -0.57 6.13 20.21
C VAL A 73 0.59 7.08 19.95
N SER A 74 0.85 7.44 18.68
CA SER A 74 1.89 8.39 18.32
C SER A 74 1.70 9.77 18.96
N ASP A 75 0.45 10.20 19.08
CA ASP A 75 0.12 11.48 19.72
C ASP A 75 0.26 11.45 21.25
N SER A 76 0.19 10.28 21.87
CA SER A 76 0.27 10.13 23.33
C SER A 76 1.67 9.83 23.84
N ILE A 77 2.39 8.88 23.21
CA ILE A 77 3.71 8.44 23.69
C ILE A 77 4.86 9.17 22.98
N GLY A 78 4.55 9.99 21.97
CA GLY A 78 5.51 10.72 21.13
C GLY A 78 5.92 9.94 19.88
N ARG A 79 6.47 10.67 18.91
CA ARG A 79 6.83 10.14 17.57
C ARG A 79 7.88 9.04 17.66
N LYS A 80 8.93 9.25 18.48
CA LYS A 80 10.02 8.28 18.65
C LYS A 80 9.52 6.93 19.16
N ASN A 81 8.79 6.95 20.27
CA ASN A 81 8.30 5.72 20.89
C ASN A 81 7.29 5.00 19.99
N ALA A 82 6.44 5.75 19.29
CA ALA A 82 5.48 5.18 18.36
C ALA A 82 6.18 4.50 17.15
N LEU A 83 7.23 5.11 16.58
CA LEU A 83 8.05 4.46 15.55
C LEU A 83 8.69 3.17 16.08
N LEU A 84 9.23 3.18 17.31
CA LEU A 84 9.82 1.98 17.90
C LEU A 84 8.79 0.87 18.13
N VAL A 85 7.56 1.20 18.54
CA VAL A 85 6.46 0.23 18.66
C VAL A 85 6.11 -0.36 17.30
N CYS A 86 5.97 0.45 16.26
CA CYS A 86 5.68 -0.01 14.90
C CYS A 86 6.81 -0.89 14.34
N LEU A 87 8.06 -0.45 14.44
CA LEU A 87 9.23 -1.22 14.02
C LEU A 87 9.38 -2.52 14.83
N GLY A 88 9.12 -2.47 16.14
CA GLY A 88 9.10 -3.67 17.00
C GLY A 88 8.04 -4.68 16.56
N GLY A 89 6.83 -4.21 16.23
CA GLY A 89 5.78 -5.06 15.67
C GLY A 89 6.17 -5.65 14.30
N ALA A 90 6.77 -4.85 13.43
CA ALA A 90 7.30 -5.34 12.15
C ALA A 90 8.38 -6.43 12.36
N LEU A 91 9.30 -6.21 13.33
CA LEU A 91 10.33 -7.18 13.68
C LEU A 91 9.73 -8.52 14.14
N VAL A 92 8.77 -8.48 15.06
CA VAL A 92 8.05 -9.66 15.53
C VAL A 92 7.31 -10.34 14.38
N GLY A 93 6.64 -9.57 13.52
CA GLY A 93 5.93 -10.08 12.36
C GLY A 93 6.85 -10.78 11.36
N TYR A 94 8.03 -10.22 11.07
CA TYR A 94 9.04 -10.89 10.23
C TYR A 94 9.64 -12.12 10.89
N ALA A 95 9.91 -12.08 12.20
CA ALA A 95 10.37 -13.25 12.94
C ALA A 95 9.37 -14.42 12.86
N LEU A 96 8.07 -14.14 13.06
CA LEU A 96 7.01 -15.14 12.92
C LEU A 96 6.86 -15.62 11.47
N THR A 97 7.01 -14.74 10.51
CA THR A 97 7.01 -15.11 9.08
C THR A 97 8.18 -16.06 8.79
N ILE A 98 9.39 -15.75 9.23
CA ILE A 98 10.56 -16.64 9.07
C ILE A 98 10.30 -17.99 9.78
N ALA A 99 9.81 -17.98 11.02
CA ALA A 99 9.47 -19.21 11.75
C ALA A 99 8.41 -20.03 11.00
N SER A 100 7.42 -19.39 10.39
CA SER A 100 6.39 -20.07 9.59
C SER A 100 6.96 -20.86 8.41
N LEU A 101 8.05 -20.35 7.79
CA LEU A 101 8.73 -21.00 6.67
C LEU A 101 9.57 -22.22 7.09
N TYR A 102 9.99 -22.27 8.33
CA TYR A 102 10.66 -23.47 8.89
C TYR A 102 9.68 -24.54 9.34
N LEU A 103 8.53 -24.09 9.87
CA LEU A 103 7.50 -24.99 10.41
C LEU A 103 6.43 -25.34 9.36
N ASN A 104 6.51 -24.83 8.15
CA ASN A 104 5.51 -24.93 7.08
C ASN A 104 4.09 -24.63 7.61
N SER A 105 3.96 -23.54 8.42
CA SER A 105 2.74 -23.21 9.13
C SER A 105 2.06 -21.98 8.53
N LEU A 106 0.96 -22.22 7.80
CA LEU A 106 0.11 -21.14 7.26
C LEU A 106 -0.46 -20.25 8.37
N LEU A 107 -0.85 -20.85 9.52
CA LEU A 107 -1.38 -20.08 10.65
C LEU A 107 -0.35 -19.08 11.18
N LEU A 108 0.90 -19.53 11.35
CA LEU A 108 1.97 -18.68 11.86
C LEU A 108 2.30 -17.55 10.86
N LEU A 109 2.24 -17.84 9.55
CA LEU A 109 2.37 -16.84 8.50
C LEU A 109 1.27 -15.77 8.59
N ILE A 110 0.01 -16.18 8.76
CA ILE A 110 -1.13 -15.27 8.92
C ILE A 110 -0.96 -14.39 10.17
N ILE A 111 -0.55 -14.97 11.30
CA ILE A 111 -0.32 -14.21 12.54
C ILE A 111 0.79 -13.18 12.33
N GLY A 112 1.93 -13.58 11.75
CA GLY A 112 3.04 -12.69 11.45
C GLY A 112 2.62 -11.53 10.54
N ARG A 113 1.83 -11.81 9.49
CA ARG A 113 1.30 -10.80 8.58
C ARG A 113 0.29 -9.87 9.26
N SER A 114 -0.55 -10.41 10.14
CA SER A 114 -1.51 -9.60 10.91
C SER A 114 -0.82 -8.63 11.86
N ILE A 115 0.24 -9.07 12.55
CA ILE A 115 1.03 -8.20 13.43
C ILE A 115 1.74 -7.11 12.61
N THR A 116 2.38 -7.48 11.49
CA THR A 116 3.02 -6.51 10.60
C THR A 116 2.01 -5.49 10.07
N GLY A 117 0.81 -5.94 9.68
CA GLY A 117 -0.27 -5.07 9.21
C GLY A 117 -0.73 -4.11 10.30
N PHE A 118 -1.04 -4.60 11.50
CA PHE A 118 -1.50 -3.75 12.61
C PHE A 118 -0.50 -2.65 12.96
N THR A 119 0.80 -2.95 12.85
CA THR A 119 1.88 -2.01 13.15
C THR A 119 2.40 -1.24 11.93
N ALA A 120 1.74 -1.29 10.78
CA ALA A 120 2.10 -0.57 9.55
C ALA A 120 1.79 0.94 9.63
N GLY A 121 2.32 1.60 10.65
CA GLY A 121 2.12 3.02 10.92
C GLY A 121 3.37 3.89 10.77
N ASN A 122 4.50 3.31 10.34
CA ASN A 122 5.78 4.00 10.29
C ASN A 122 5.78 5.20 9.34
N GLN A 123 5.22 5.05 8.13
CA GLN A 123 5.17 6.13 7.15
C GLN A 123 4.41 7.36 7.65
N PRO A 124 3.15 7.29 8.13
CA PRO A 124 2.43 8.46 8.61
C PRO A 124 3.06 9.08 9.87
N ILE A 125 3.65 8.28 10.76
CA ILE A 125 4.36 8.80 11.94
C ILE A 125 5.64 9.54 11.52
N ALA A 126 6.40 9.00 10.57
CA ALA A 126 7.60 9.66 10.05
C ALA A 126 7.26 10.98 9.32
N GLN A 127 6.16 11.00 8.56
CA GLN A 127 5.63 12.22 7.93
C GLN A 127 5.29 13.28 9.00
N ALA A 128 4.54 12.90 10.03
CA ALA A 128 4.19 13.80 11.12
C ALA A 128 5.44 14.31 11.84
N ALA A 129 6.42 13.43 12.14
CA ALA A 129 7.68 13.83 12.76
C ALA A 129 8.51 14.79 11.90
N MET A 130 8.49 14.62 10.59
CA MET A 130 9.14 15.55 9.64
C MET A 130 8.47 16.92 9.65
N ILE A 131 7.13 16.97 9.69
CA ILE A 131 6.34 18.20 9.78
C ILE A 131 6.61 18.90 11.11
N ASP A 132 6.50 18.17 12.23
CA ASP A 132 6.73 18.69 13.59
C ASP A 132 8.14 19.27 13.76
N GLY A 133 9.13 18.71 13.05
CA GLY A 133 10.54 19.15 13.08
C GLY A 133 10.93 20.17 12.02
N SER A 134 9.98 20.69 11.22
CA SER A 134 10.22 21.71 10.19
C SER A 134 10.27 23.12 10.79
N THR A 135 11.14 23.99 10.26
CA THR A 135 11.34 25.36 10.75
C THR A 135 10.38 26.37 10.11
N ASP A 136 10.00 26.13 8.87
CA ASP A 136 9.13 26.99 8.07
C ASP A 136 8.42 26.18 6.98
N ALA A 137 7.53 26.80 6.21
CA ALA A 137 6.76 26.16 5.16
C ALA A 137 7.64 25.56 4.06
N ALA A 138 8.73 26.24 3.66
CA ALA A 138 9.64 25.73 2.63
C ALA A 138 10.43 24.50 3.10
N ASP A 139 10.86 24.48 4.37
CA ASP A 139 11.50 23.29 4.97
C ASP A 139 10.51 22.13 5.10
N ARG A 140 9.23 22.42 5.42
CA ARG A 140 8.16 21.42 5.45
C ARG A 140 7.97 20.76 4.09
N ASP A 141 7.85 21.57 3.02
CA ASP A 141 7.65 21.05 1.65
C ASP A 141 8.85 20.20 1.20
N ARG A 142 10.07 20.65 1.51
CA ARG A 142 11.30 19.89 1.23
C ARG A 142 11.33 18.57 2.01
N ASN A 143 10.94 18.59 3.28
CA ASN A 143 10.89 17.40 4.14
C ASN A 143 9.84 16.39 3.63
N MET A 144 8.71 16.86 3.12
CA MET A 144 7.73 15.99 2.47
C MET A 144 8.28 15.38 1.17
N GLY A 145 9.07 16.14 0.40
CA GLY A 145 9.79 15.61 -0.77
C GLY A 145 10.73 14.46 -0.40
N TYR A 146 11.43 14.55 0.73
CA TYR A 146 12.27 13.45 1.23
C TYR A 146 11.44 12.20 1.57
N ILE A 147 10.29 12.35 2.22
CA ILE A 147 9.39 11.22 2.51
C ILE A 147 8.94 10.53 1.21
N VAL A 148 8.50 11.29 0.21
CA VAL A 148 8.10 10.75 -1.10
C VAL A 148 9.27 10.00 -1.76
N THR A 149 10.50 10.52 -1.62
CA THR A 149 11.72 9.84 -2.10
C THR A 149 11.89 8.48 -1.41
N GLY A 150 11.77 8.43 -0.08
CA GLY A 150 11.83 7.17 0.69
C GLY A 150 10.78 6.16 0.27
N VAL A 151 9.53 6.61 0.09
CA VAL A 151 8.42 5.79 -0.43
C VAL A 151 8.78 5.20 -1.81
N SER A 152 9.23 6.04 -2.74
CA SER A 152 9.55 5.63 -4.11
C SER A 152 10.69 4.61 -4.15
N PHE A 153 11.78 4.86 -3.42
CA PHE A 153 12.89 3.92 -3.33
C PHE A 153 12.49 2.61 -2.64
N GLY A 154 11.61 2.65 -1.63
CA GLY A 154 11.10 1.45 -0.97
C GLY A 154 10.26 0.59 -1.91
N LEU A 155 9.30 1.20 -2.62
CA LEU A 155 8.41 0.49 -3.54
C LEU A 155 9.15 -0.14 -4.72
N VAL A 156 10.19 0.52 -5.26
CA VAL A 156 11.01 -0.03 -6.35
C VAL A 156 12.07 -0.98 -5.81
N GLY A 157 12.74 -0.62 -4.73
CA GLY A 157 13.83 -1.39 -4.16
C GLY A 157 13.39 -2.72 -3.54
N GLY A 158 12.18 -2.76 -2.95
CA GLY A 158 11.65 -3.96 -2.34
C GLY A 158 11.61 -5.17 -3.27
N PRO A 159 10.91 -5.09 -4.41
CA PRO A 159 10.84 -6.17 -5.37
C PRO A 159 12.22 -6.54 -5.95
N ILE A 160 13.09 -5.56 -6.20
CA ILE A 160 14.45 -5.81 -6.71
C ILE A 160 15.26 -6.63 -5.70
N ILE A 161 15.27 -6.19 -4.43
CA ILE A 161 15.98 -6.89 -3.36
C ILE A 161 15.37 -8.27 -3.14
N GLY A 162 14.04 -8.40 -3.18
CA GLY A 162 13.34 -9.66 -3.08
C GLY A 162 13.75 -10.64 -4.20
N ALA A 163 13.78 -10.18 -5.45
CA ALA A 163 14.21 -10.98 -6.59
C ALA A 163 15.67 -11.41 -6.46
N VAL A 164 16.59 -10.47 -6.20
CA VAL A 164 18.03 -10.75 -6.07
C VAL A 164 18.32 -11.77 -4.97
N LEU A 165 17.68 -11.61 -3.79
CA LEU A 165 17.89 -12.53 -2.65
C LEU A 165 17.24 -13.91 -2.85
N SER A 166 16.34 -14.05 -3.83
CA SER A 166 15.70 -15.33 -4.17
C SER A 166 16.29 -15.99 -5.40
N ASP A 167 17.21 -15.33 -6.12
CA ASP A 167 17.73 -15.82 -7.39
C ASP A 167 18.96 -16.72 -7.20
N ALA A 168 18.77 -18.01 -7.46
CA ALA A 168 19.85 -19.01 -7.38
C ALA A 168 20.96 -18.79 -8.42
N THR A 169 20.69 -18.05 -9.52
CA THR A 169 21.75 -17.74 -10.50
C THR A 169 22.72 -16.69 -9.98
N LEU A 170 22.28 -15.82 -9.06
CA LEU A 170 23.09 -14.77 -8.44
C LEU A 170 23.74 -15.22 -7.13
N LEU A 171 23.00 -15.91 -6.26
CA LEU A 171 23.45 -16.27 -4.91
C LEU A 171 23.69 -17.77 -4.70
N GLY A 172 23.53 -18.59 -5.75
CA GLY A 172 23.75 -20.04 -5.68
C GLY A 172 22.87 -20.70 -4.62
N SER A 173 23.47 -21.56 -3.80
CA SER A 173 22.77 -22.29 -2.72
C SER A 173 22.23 -21.40 -1.58
N TYR A 174 22.66 -20.16 -1.47
CA TYR A 174 22.15 -19.22 -0.46
C TYR A 174 20.82 -18.60 -0.86
N ALA A 175 20.48 -18.60 -2.16
CA ALA A 175 19.19 -18.09 -2.62
C ALA A 175 18.04 -18.98 -2.16
N THR A 176 17.16 -18.44 -1.36
CA THR A 176 15.95 -19.12 -0.88
C THR A 176 14.80 -18.13 -0.73
N LEU A 177 13.56 -18.62 -0.74
CA LEU A 177 12.38 -17.77 -0.43
C LEU A 177 12.41 -17.20 0.99
N LYS A 178 13.33 -17.65 1.85
CA LYS A 178 13.52 -17.15 3.22
C LYS A 178 14.43 -15.92 3.27
N MET A 179 15.41 -15.84 2.37
CA MET A 179 16.43 -14.76 2.40
C MET A 179 15.87 -13.34 2.34
N PRO A 180 14.85 -13.02 1.54
CA PRO A 180 14.25 -11.71 1.55
C PRO A 180 13.67 -11.30 2.90
N PHE A 181 13.09 -12.25 3.64
CA PHE A 181 12.55 -11.96 4.99
C PHE A 181 13.67 -11.73 6.01
N TYR A 182 14.80 -12.42 5.89
CA TYR A 182 15.99 -12.10 6.69
C TYR A 182 16.52 -10.71 6.35
N GLY A 183 16.58 -10.36 5.06
CA GLY A 183 16.97 -9.02 4.63
C GLY A 183 16.06 -7.94 5.23
N ALA A 184 14.75 -8.11 5.15
CA ALA A 184 13.78 -7.20 5.75
C ALA A 184 13.94 -7.12 7.29
N PHE A 185 14.12 -8.26 7.96
CA PHE A 185 14.34 -8.33 9.41
C PHE A 185 15.58 -7.51 9.83
N VAL A 186 16.70 -7.69 9.13
CA VAL A 186 17.95 -6.94 9.39
C VAL A 186 17.76 -5.45 9.15
N LEU A 187 17.09 -5.07 8.06
CA LEU A 187 16.81 -3.66 7.76
C LEU A 187 15.93 -3.01 8.84
N VAL A 188 14.95 -3.73 9.38
CA VAL A 188 14.13 -3.26 10.51
C VAL A 188 14.99 -3.09 11.77
N LEU A 189 15.91 -4.02 12.08
CA LEU A 189 16.86 -3.87 13.19
C LEU A 189 17.73 -2.63 13.02
N ILE A 190 18.24 -2.37 11.83
CA ILE A 190 19.02 -1.15 11.53
C ILE A 190 18.15 0.10 11.74
N ALA A 191 16.88 0.07 11.28
CA ALA A 191 15.95 1.18 11.47
C ALA A 191 15.68 1.45 12.96
N ILE A 192 15.46 0.41 13.77
CA ILE A 192 15.32 0.52 15.23
C ILE A 192 16.56 1.17 15.83
N PHE A 193 17.75 0.67 15.51
CA PHE A 193 19.01 1.23 15.99
C PHE A 193 19.15 2.72 15.62
N MET A 194 18.85 3.08 14.38
CA MET A 194 18.92 4.47 13.91
C MET A 194 17.92 5.36 14.65
N VAL A 195 16.68 4.92 14.85
CA VAL A 195 15.67 5.68 15.59
C VAL A 195 16.07 5.85 17.06
N MET A 196 16.59 4.80 17.69
CA MET A 196 17.05 4.87 19.09
C MET A 196 18.18 5.88 19.27
N THR A 197 19.15 5.88 18.34
CA THR A 197 20.41 6.63 18.47
C THR A 197 20.29 8.06 17.93
N PHE A 198 19.69 8.24 16.76
CA PHE A 198 19.79 9.50 16.02
C PHE A 198 18.50 10.32 16.00
N PHE A 199 17.35 9.72 16.33
CA PHE A 199 16.08 10.41 16.32
C PHE A 199 15.67 10.81 17.75
N LYS A 200 15.47 12.12 17.96
CA LYS A 200 14.88 12.68 19.18
C LYS A 200 13.41 12.98 18.91
N ASP A 201 12.58 12.82 19.94
CA ASP A 201 11.15 13.13 19.81
C ASP A 201 10.96 14.60 19.42
N THR A 202 10.12 14.84 18.43
CA THR A 202 9.83 16.17 17.91
C THR A 202 8.56 16.75 18.51
N ARG A 203 7.72 15.92 19.15
CA ARG A 203 6.46 16.34 19.75
C ARG A 203 6.63 16.69 21.22
N THR A 204 6.28 17.92 21.57
CA THR A 204 6.35 18.45 22.95
C THR A 204 5.01 18.27 23.68
N GLU A 205 3.89 18.43 22.97
CA GLU A 205 2.55 18.26 23.52
C GLU A 205 2.07 16.81 23.34
N ARG A 206 1.60 16.20 24.43
CA ARG A 206 1.07 14.83 24.43
C ARG A 206 -0.39 14.82 24.83
N THR A 207 -1.17 14.04 24.08
CA THR A 207 -2.58 13.82 24.40
C THR A 207 -2.74 12.48 25.13
N ALA A 208 -3.65 12.39 26.11
CA ALA A 208 -3.89 11.14 26.80
C ALA A 208 -4.44 10.08 25.82
N PHE A 209 -3.84 8.90 25.81
CA PHE A 209 -4.33 7.77 25.04
C PHE A 209 -5.56 7.18 25.72
N VAL A 210 -6.68 7.19 25.01
CA VAL A 210 -7.91 6.53 25.44
C VAL A 210 -8.29 5.53 24.36
N PHE A 211 -8.21 4.24 24.68
CA PHE A 211 -8.69 3.19 23.79
C PHE A 211 -10.21 3.14 23.83
N ARG A 212 -10.83 3.44 22.70
CA ARG A 212 -12.29 3.30 22.52
C ARG A 212 -12.56 2.43 21.30
N PRO A 213 -13.16 1.24 21.46
CA PRO A 213 -13.50 0.39 20.30
C PRO A 213 -14.39 1.09 19.27
N ARG A 214 -15.17 2.09 19.70
CA ARG A 214 -16.03 2.90 18.84
C ARG A 214 -15.30 3.91 17.97
N ASP A 215 -14.02 4.19 18.22
CA ASP A 215 -13.27 5.21 17.45
C ASP A 215 -13.28 4.95 15.95
N ILE A 216 -13.25 3.67 15.52
CA ILE A 216 -13.33 3.30 14.11
C ILE A 216 -14.72 3.64 13.54
N THR A 217 -15.78 3.21 14.24
CA THR A 217 -17.15 3.46 13.80
C THR A 217 -17.50 4.94 13.86
N ASP A 218 -17.05 5.64 14.88
CA ASP A 218 -17.28 7.09 15.05
C ASP A 218 -16.59 7.88 13.95
N SER A 219 -15.33 7.51 13.58
CA SER A 219 -14.61 8.13 12.46
C SER A 219 -15.32 7.92 11.11
N LEU A 220 -15.90 6.73 10.88
CA LEU A 220 -16.68 6.46 9.66
C LEU A 220 -18.05 7.15 9.68
N ILE A 221 -18.71 7.22 10.82
CA ILE A 221 -20.01 7.91 10.97
C ILE A 221 -19.84 9.43 10.81
N ALA A 222 -18.73 10.00 11.27
CA ALA A 222 -18.42 11.43 11.13
C ALA A 222 -18.43 11.90 9.66
N VAL A 223 -18.21 11.00 8.70
CA VAL A 223 -18.35 11.30 7.26
C VAL A 223 -19.72 11.85 6.91
N ARG A 224 -20.79 11.46 7.64
CA ARG A 224 -22.15 11.96 7.41
C ARG A 224 -22.29 13.46 7.67
N GLY A 225 -21.47 14.03 8.54
CA GLY A 225 -21.39 15.45 8.81
C GLY A 225 -20.69 16.29 7.75
N HIS A 226 -20.06 15.66 6.75
CA HIS A 226 -19.25 16.34 5.73
C HIS A 226 -19.79 16.06 4.32
N PRO A 227 -20.76 16.87 3.83
CA PRO A 227 -21.47 16.61 2.56
C PRO A 227 -20.54 16.50 1.34
N MET A 228 -19.42 17.24 1.31
CA MET A 228 -18.44 17.16 0.23
C MET A 228 -17.68 15.84 0.25
N VAL A 229 -17.26 15.39 1.41
CA VAL A 229 -16.62 14.07 1.59
C VAL A 229 -17.57 12.97 1.11
N LEU A 230 -18.86 13.02 1.47
CA LEU A 230 -19.89 12.08 1.02
C LEU A 230 -20.06 12.02 -0.51
N LYS A 231 -19.80 13.12 -1.22
CA LYS A 231 -19.85 13.15 -2.70
C LYS A 231 -18.61 12.51 -3.33
N ILE A 232 -17.42 12.70 -2.70
CA ILE A 232 -16.14 12.22 -3.23
C ILE A 232 -15.87 10.76 -2.86
N LEU A 233 -16.23 10.36 -1.65
CA LEU A 233 -15.89 9.06 -1.04
C LEU A 233 -16.31 7.84 -1.89
N PRO A 234 -17.52 7.76 -2.47
CA PRO A 234 -17.89 6.60 -3.28
C PRO A 234 -17.03 6.44 -4.54
N VAL A 235 -16.68 7.55 -5.20
CA VAL A 235 -15.80 7.53 -6.38
C VAL A 235 -14.41 7.05 -5.97
N TYR A 236 -13.89 7.59 -4.88
CA TYR A 236 -12.62 7.17 -4.29
C TYR A 236 -12.62 5.69 -3.88
N SER A 237 -13.71 5.21 -3.27
CA SER A 237 -13.83 3.80 -2.87
C SER A 237 -13.74 2.87 -4.07
N PHE A 238 -14.45 3.15 -5.16
CA PHE A 238 -14.38 2.37 -6.38
C PHE A 238 -13.01 2.47 -7.06
N PHE A 239 -12.40 3.65 -7.06
CA PHE A 239 -11.04 3.86 -7.55
C PHE A 239 -10.03 3.02 -6.75
N MET A 240 -10.18 2.96 -5.41
CA MET A 240 -9.32 2.14 -4.56
C MET A 240 -9.58 0.64 -4.72
N ILE A 241 -10.84 0.21 -4.84
CA ILE A 241 -11.18 -1.19 -5.14
C ILE A 241 -10.49 -1.63 -6.44
N ALA A 242 -10.57 -0.83 -7.50
CA ALA A 242 -9.90 -1.13 -8.77
C ALA A 242 -8.38 -1.22 -8.59
N ASN A 243 -7.78 -0.23 -7.92
CA ASN A 243 -6.33 -0.18 -7.69
C ASN A 243 -5.83 -1.37 -6.87
N VAL A 244 -6.44 -1.61 -5.71
CA VAL A 244 -5.95 -2.65 -4.79
C VAL A 244 -6.16 -4.04 -5.36
N THR A 245 -7.29 -4.27 -6.03
CA THR A 245 -7.55 -5.56 -6.69
C THR A 245 -6.50 -5.84 -7.77
N PHE A 246 -6.18 -4.84 -8.59
CA PHE A 246 -5.12 -4.99 -9.59
C PHE A 246 -3.77 -5.28 -8.93
N TYR A 247 -3.39 -4.50 -7.91
CA TYR A 247 -2.12 -4.61 -7.20
C TYR A 247 -1.92 -5.98 -6.53
N VAL A 248 -2.93 -6.45 -5.82
CA VAL A 248 -2.84 -7.70 -5.05
C VAL A 248 -2.71 -8.92 -5.96
N PHE A 249 -3.43 -8.93 -7.10
CA PHE A 249 -3.52 -10.13 -7.92
C PHE A 249 -2.63 -10.14 -9.16
N VAL A 250 -1.89 -9.04 -9.45
CA VAL A 250 -1.03 -8.97 -10.65
C VAL A 250 -0.01 -10.10 -10.71
N ASP A 251 0.68 -10.35 -9.61
CA ASP A 251 1.70 -11.39 -9.52
C ASP A 251 1.09 -12.79 -9.55
N ASN A 252 0.01 -13.00 -8.77
CA ASN A 252 -0.70 -14.28 -8.76
C ASN A 252 -1.25 -14.66 -10.14
N TYR A 253 -1.75 -13.69 -10.90
CA TYR A 253 -2.19 -13.90 -12.27
C TYR A 253 -1.05 -14.23 -13.23
N LEU A 254 0.08 -13.52 -13.14
CA LEU A 254 1.25 -13.78 -13.98
C LEU A 254 1.81 -15.18 -13.71
N THR A 255 1.87 -15.60 -12.46
CA THR A 255 2.28 -16.96 -12.07
C THR A 255 1.30 -18.00 -12.60
N SER A 256 0.00 -17.81 -12.37
CA SER A 256 -1.02 -18.81 -12.72
C SER A 256 -1.23 -18.95 -14.23
N ARG A 257 -1.08 -17.87 -15.01
CA ARG A 257 -1.32 -17.86 -16.44
C ARG A 257 -0.09 -18.11 -17.29
N PHE A 258 1.04 -17.55 -16.90
CA PHE A 258 2.28 -17.54 -17.68
C PHE A 258 3.42 -18.32 -17.03
N GLY A 259 3.22 -18.90 -15.84
CA GLY A 259 4.23 -19.65 -15.12
C GLY A 259 5.37 -18.78 -14.57
N TYR A 260 5.15 -17.49 -14.33
CA TYR A 260 6.16 -16.59 -13.80
C TYR A 260 6.45 -16.91 -12.32
N GLY A 261 7.73 -17.10 -12.00
CA GLY A 261 8.21 -17.18 -10.62
C GLY A 261 8.47 -15.81 -10.00
N VAL A 262 9.23 -15.77 -8.90
CA VAL A 262 9.56 -14.55 -8.13
C VAL A 262 10.08 -13.41 -9.00
N ILE A 263 10.95 -13.68 -9.96
CA ILE A 263 11.55 -12.65 -10.83
C ILE A 263 10.48 -11.96 -11.68
N GLY A 264 9.57 -12.72 -12.30
CA GLY A 264 8.50 -12.15 -13.13
C GLY A 264 7.52 -11.31 -12.32
N GLY A 265 7.11 -11.80 -11.14
CA GLY A 265 6.26 -11.04 -10.21
C GLY A 265 6.97 -9.78 -9.69
N SER A 266 8.23 -9.89 -9.32
CA SER A 266 9.03 -8.75 -8.89
C SER A 266 9.18 -7.70 -10.00
N MET A 267 9.33 -8.12 -11.27
CA MET A 267 9.36 -7.19 -12.40
C MET A 267 8.06 -6.40 -12.53
N ALA A 268 6.90 -7.03 -12.32
CA ALA A 268 5.61 -6.32 -12.30
C ALA A 268 5.59 -5.24 -11.21
N MET A 269 6.09 -5.55 -10.01
CA MET A 269 6.19 -4.58 -8.91
C MET A 269 7.17 -3.45 -9.20
N VAL A 270 8.28 -3.72 -9.89
CA VAL A 270 9.23 -2.70 -10.36
C VAL A 270 8.55 -1.76 -11.37
N VAL A 271 7.80 -2.31 -12.33
CA VAL A 271 7.03 -1.51 -13.30
C VAL A 271 6.01 -0.63 -12.60
N ILE A 272 5.28 -1.17 -11.62
CA ILE A 272 4.34 -0.43 -10.78
C ILE A 272 5.05 0.71 -10.04
N GLY A 273 6.13 0.40 -9.33
CA GLY A 273 6.88 1.37 -8.54
C GLY A 273 7.48 2.47 -9.40
N PHE A 274 8.05 2.12 -10.56
CA PHE A 274 8.60 3.09 -11.49
C PHE A 274 7.52 4.01 -12.09
N ALA A 275 6.40 3.43 -12.55
CA ALA A 275 5.27 4.19 -13.10
C ALA A 275 4.71 5.18 -12.08
N LEU A 276 4.51 4.73 -10.82
CA LEU A 276 4.06 5.56 -9.71
C LEU A 276 5.05 6.67 -9.38
N ALA A 277 6.32 6.33 -9.16
CA ALA A 277 7.35 7.29 -8.77
C ALA A 277 7.53 8.37 -9.84
N PHE A 278 7.62 7.96 -11.11
CA PHE A 278 7.77 8.87 -12.23
C PHE A 278 6.56 9.81 -12.37
N SER A 279 5.36 9.26 -12.42
CA SER A 279 4.15 10.05 -12.66
C SER A 279 3.79 10.95 -11.48
N SER A 280 3.90 10.47 -10.24
CA SER A 280 3.58 11.27 -9.05
C SER A 280 4.59 12.39 -8.80
N THR A 281 5.86 12.18 -9.17
CA THR A 281 6.90 13.19 -8.95
C THR A 281 6.91 14.26 -10.03
N PHE A 282 6.81 13.85 -11.30
CA PHE A 282 7.05 14.77 -12.42
C PHE A 282 5.78 15.26 -13.10
N LEU A 283 4.66 14.53 -13.02
CA LEU A 283 3.48 14.82 -13.84
C LEU A 283 2.30 15.41 -13.08
N VAL A 284 2.23 15.27 -11.76
CA VAL A 284 1.09 15.80 -10.98
C VAL A 284 0.94 17.31 -11.18
N LYS A 285 2.01 18.08 -10.94
CA LYS A 285 1.98 19.55 -11.08
C LYS A 285 1.67 20.00 -12.52
N PRO A 286 2.36 19.53 -13.57
CA PRO A 286 2.02 19.88 -14.95
C PRO A 286 0.60 19.49 -15.36
N ALA A 287 0.13 18.33 -14.91
CA ALA A 287 -1.23 17.88 -15.22
C ALA A 287 -2.29 18.79 -14.57
N GLN A 288 -2.12 19.12 -13.29
CA GLN A 288 -3.05 20.02 -12.57
C GLN A 288 -3.03 21.47 -13.08
N GLN A 289 -1.94 21.89 -13.74
CA GLN A 289 -1.87 23.21 -14.38
C GLN A 289 -2.59 23.27 -15.73
N ARG A 290 -2.75 22.13 -16.42
CA ARG A 290 -3.32 22.06 -17.78
C ARG A 290 -4.73 21.48 -17.85
N PHE A 291 -5.08 20.65 -16.86
CA PHE A 291 -6.32 19.90 -16.84
C PHE A 291 -7.02 20.08 -15.49
N SER A 292 -8.36 20.12 -15.52
CA SER A 292 -9.14 20.12 -14.29
C SER A 292 -8.98 18.80 -13.54
N LYS A 293 -9.12 18.82 -12.21
CA LYS A 293 -9.08 17.62 -11.38
C LYS A 293 -10.11 16.57 -11.84
N HIS A 294 -11.27 17.05 -12.33
CA HIS A 294 -12.29 16.19 -12.94
C HIS A 294 -11.73 15.40 -14.13
N GLN A 295 -11.05 16.08 -15.07
CA GLN A 295 -10.49 15.44 -16.27
C GLN A 295 -9.39 14.44 -15.91
N ILE A 296 -8.51 14.78 -14.97
CA ILE A 296 -7.44 13.88 -14.51
C ILE A 296 -8.01 12.58 -13.97
N ILE A 297 -9.00 12.66 -13.07
CA ILE A 297 -9.60 11.48 -12.44
C ILE A 297 -10.42 10.69 -13.45
N TYR A 298 -11.15 11.37 -14.35
CA TYR A 298 -11.95 10.75 -15.40
C TYR A 298 -11.09 9.93 -16.37
N VAL A 299 -9.99 10.51 -16.87
CA VAL A 299 -9.04 9.81 -17.76
C VAL A 299 -8.41 8.62 -17.05
N SER A 300 -8.06 8.76 -15.78
CA SER A 300 -7.49 7.65 -15.01
C SER A 300 -8.48 6.48 -14.88
N LEU A 301 -9.74 6.74 -14.56
CA LEU A 301 -10.75 5.67 -14.47
C LEU A 301 -10.98 4.98 -15.82
N ILE A 302 -11.00 5.73 -16.93
CA ILE A 302 -11.07 5.14 -18.28
C ILE A 302 -9.84 4.27 -18.54
N THR A 303 -8.66 4.76 -18.22
CA THR A 303 -7.42 4.00 -18.39
C THR A 303 -7.43 2.72 -17.55
N MET A 304 -7.97 2.76 -16.32
CA MET A 304 -8.14 1.57 -15.49
C MET A 304 -9.05 0.53 -16.16
N VAL A 305 -10.12 0.95 -16.83
CA VAL A 305 -10.99 0.04 -17.60
C VAL A 305 -10.21 -0.60 -18.76
N ILE A 306 -9.54 0.23 -19.56
CA ILE A 306 -8.78 -0.23 -20.73
C ILE A 306 -7.64 -1.17 -20.31
N CYS A 307 -6.89 -0.80 -19.29
CA CYS A 307 -5.78 -1.60 -18.76
C CYS A 307 -6.27 -2.88 -18.08
N GLY A 308 -7.42 -2.86 -17.40
CA GLY A 308 -8.05 -4.05 -16.85
C GLY A 308 -8.37 -5.09 -17.94
N PHE A 309 -8.98 -4.66 -19.04
CA PHE A 309 -9.20 -5.51 -20.22
C PHE A 309 -7.88 -5.95 -20.86
N GLY A 310 -6.97 -5.01 -21.12
CA GLY A 310 -5.66 -5.29 -21.74
C GLY A 310 -4.85 -6.31 -20.96
N PHE A 311 -4.87 -6.26 -19.64
CA PHE A 311 -4.18 -7.21 -18.79
C PHE A 311 -4.88 -8.58 -18.77
N ALA A 312 -6.20 -8.61 -18.56
CA ALA A 312 -6.99 -9.84 -18.50
C ALA A 312 -6.91 -10.67 -19.80
N PHE A 313 -6.73 -10.00 -20.94
CA PHE A 313 -6.67 -10.65 -22.26
C PHE A 313 -5.30 -10.54 -22.92
N SER A 314 -4.25 -10.21 -22.18
CA SER A 314 -2.89 -10.12 -22.71
C SER A 314 -2.47 -11.45 -23.35
N PRO A 315 -1.92 -11.43 -24.57
CA PRO A 315 -1.51 -12.65 -25.27
C PRO A 315 -0.20 -13.26 -24.73
N SER A 316 0.62 -12.46 -24.03
CA SER A 316 1.89 -12.94 -23.46
C SER A 316 2.21 -12.23 -22.14
N GLY A 317 3.04 -12.88 -21.31
CA GLY A 317 3.47 -12.32 -20.05
C GLY A 317 4.25 -11.01 -20.20
N VAL A 318 5.09 -10.88 -21.24
CA VAL A 318 5.85 -9.64 -21.49
C VAL A 318 4.91 -8.48 -21.87
N LEU A 319 3.93 -8.72 -22.73
CA LEU A 319 2.96 -7.69 -23.11
C LEU A 319 2.04 -7.29 -21.96
N SER A 320 1.89 -8.14 -20.94
CA SER A 320 1.12 -7.83 -19.72
C SER A 320 1.69 -6.64 -18.94
N TYR A 321 2.99 -6.36 -19.03
CA TYR A 321 3.59 -5.22 -18.34
C TYR A 321 3.17 -3.86 -18.93
N VAL A 322 2.71 -3.82 -20.18
CA VAL A 322 2.24 -2.57 -20.82
C VAL A 322 0.99 -2.02 -20.11
N PRO A 323 -0.12 -2.78 -19.97
CA PRO A 323 -1.27 -2.30 -19.20
C PRO A 323 -0.94 -2.06 -17.72
N VAL A 324 -0.02 -2.83 -17.09
CA VAL A 324 0.46 -2.55 -15.73
C VAL A 324 1.08 -1.15 -15.65
N PHE A 325 1.99 -0.82 -16.57
CA PHE A 325 2.64 0.48 -16.60
C PHE A 325 1.63 1.63 -16.74
N PHE A 326 0.74 1.59 -17.74
CA PHE A 326 -0.20 2.67 -17.97
C PHE A 326 -1.24 2.79 -16.85
N PHE A 327 -1.69 1.69 -16.26
CA PHE A 327 -2.59 1.70 -15.11
C PHE A 327 -1.99 2.54 -13.97
N TYR A 328 -0.76 2.23 -13.57
CA TYR A 328 -0.10 2.91 -12.44
C TYR A 328 0.47 4.27 -12.79
N PHE A 329 0.77 4.52 -14.06
CA PHE A 329 1.14 5.85 -14.54
C PHE A 329 0.01 6.86 -14.36
N PHE A 330 -1.20 6.53 -14.78
CA PHE A 330 -2.36 7.40 -14.59
C PHE A 330 -2.87 7.41 -13.15
N PHE A 331 -2.76 6.30 -12.43
CA PHE A 331 -3.03 6.25 -11.01
C PHE A 331 -2.12 7.20 -10.22
N GLY A 332 -0.83 7.25 -10.54
CA GLY A 332 0.14 8.09 -9.83
C GLY A 332 -0.10 9.59 -9.98
N VAL A 333 -0.79 10.03 -11.04
CA VAL A 333 -1.25 11.43 -11.18
C VAL A 333 -2.56 11.67 -10.45
N SER A 334 -3.52 10.76 -10.57
CA SER A 334 -4.88 10.95 -10.05
C SER A 334 -5.02 10.71 -8.56
N TYR A 335 -4.22 9.83 -7.97
CA TYR A 335 -4.27 9.55 -6.54
C TYR A 335 -3.94 10.77 -5.67
N PRO A 336 -2.81 11.48 -5.88
CA PRO A 336 -2.55 12.74 -5.17
C PRO A 336 -3.61 13.82 -5.43
N THR A 337 -4.17 13.85 -6.65
CA THR A 337 -5.25 14.77 -7.01
C THR A 337 -6.52 14.49 -6.19
N LEU A 338 -6.88 13.21 -6.02
CA LEU A 338 -8.01 12.80 -5.16
C LEU A 338 -7.76 13.12 -3.69
N LEU A 339 -6.55 12.87 -3.17
CA LEU A 339 -6.20 13.25 -1.80
C LEU A 339 -6.28 14.77 -1.60
N GLY A 340 -5.85 15.56 -2.57
CA GLY A 340 -5.99 17.02 -2.57
C GLY A 340 -7.45 17.47 -2.53
N LEU A 341 -8.36 16.75 -3.22
CA LEU A 341 -9.80 17.02 -3.15
C LEU A 341 -10.37 16.77 -1.75
N PHE A 342 -9.96 15.67 -1.09
CA PHE A 342 -10.37 15.41 0.29
C PHE A 342 -9.85 16.48 1.25
N SER A 343 -8.58 16.84 1.15
CA SER A 343 -7.99 17.91 1.97
C SER A 343 -8.71 19.24 1.81
N ALA A 344 -9.04 19.61 0.57
CA ALA A 344 -9.75 20.86 0.25
C ALA A 344 -11.25 20.83 0.59
N SER A 345 -11.81 19.66 0.92
CA SER A 345 -13.23 19.49 1.23
C SER A 345 -13.58 19.64 2.73
N VAL A 346 -12.57 19.81 3.59
CA VAL A 346 -12.71 19.89 5.04
C VAL A 346 -11.91 21.07 5.61
N SER A 347 -12.16 21.43 6.86
CA SER A 347 -11.41 22.45 7.59
C SER A 347 -9.97 21.97 7.89
N GLU A 348 -9.06 22.90 8.21
CA GLU A 348 -7.68 22.55 8.61
C GLU A 348 -7.63 21.59 9.80
N THR A 349 -8.57 21.71 10.73
CA THR A 349 -8.69 20.86 11.91
C THR A 349 -9.05 19.42 11.56
N ASP A 350 -9.79 19.20 10.46
CA ASP A 350 -10.31 17.90 10.04
C ASP A 350 -9.45 17.19 8.99
N GLN A 351 -8.37 17.85 8.52
CA GLN A 351 -7.50 17.27 7.48
C GLN A 351 -6.88 15.92 7.91
N GLY A 352 -6.45 15.82 9.17
CA GLY A 352 -5.91 14.56 9.70
C GLY A 352 -6.95 13.44 9.71
N TRP A 353 -8.20 13.78 10.10
CA TRP A 353 -9.31 12.85 10.09
C TRP A 353 -9.64 12.35 8.68
N VAL A 354 -9.78 13.25 7.71
CA VAL A 354 -10.16 12.86 6.34
C VAL A 354 -9.05 12.02 5.66
N MET A 355 -7.76 12.29 5.92
CA MET A 355 -6.67 11.44 5.46
C MET A 355 -6.71 10.05 6.12
N GLY A 356 -7.08 9.97 7.39
CA GLY A 356 -7.36 8.70 8.06
C GLY A 356 -8.49 7.92 7.41
N VAL A 357 -9.59 8.58 7.02
CA VAL A 357 -10.71 7.96 6.29
C VAL A 357 -10.25 7.42 4.93
N THR A 358 -9.45 8.17 4.17
CA THR A 358 -8.94 7.69 2.88
C THR A 358 -8.04 6.45 3.03
N THR A 359 -7.18 6.43 4.03
CA THR A 359 -6.34 5.26 4.35
C THR A 359 -7.18 4.07 4.81
N ALA A 360 -8.19 4.31 5.64
CA ALA A 360 -9.12 3.26 6.09
C ALA A 360 -9.86 2.61 4.91
N VAL A 361 -10.33 3.40 3.95
CA VAL A 361 -10.97 2.88 2.72
C VAL A 361 -10.00 2.06 1.89
N PHE A 362 -8.75 2.50 1.73
CA PHE A 362 -7.71 1.74 1.04
C PHE A 362 -7.47 0.38 1.71
N CYS A 363 -7.25 0.36 3.02
CA CYS A 363 -7.00 -0.86 3.78
C CYS A 363 -8.21 -1.81 3.77
N LEU A 364 -9.43 -1.28 3.93
CA LEU A 364 -10.66 -2.06 3.92
C LEU A 364 -10.91 -2.67 2.53
N ALA A 365 -10.73 -1.88 1.47
CA ALA A 365 -10.79 -2.38 0.10
C ALA A 365 -9.75 -3.49 -0.13
N GLY A 366 -8.49 -3.27 0.32
CA GLY A 366 -7.42 -4.26 0.24
C GLY A 366 -7.76 -5.57 0.95
N GLY A 367 -8.27 -5.49 2.17
CA GLY A 367 -8.65 -6.65 2.94
C GLY A 367 -9.81 -7.44 2.31
N ILE A 368 -10.90 -6.76 2.00
CA ILE A 368 -12.10 -7.38 1.40
C ILE A 368 -11.77 -7.98 0.04
N MET A 369 -11.10 -7.21 -0.82
CA MET A 369 -10.80 -7.68 -2.18
C MET A 369 -9.79 -8.81 -2.21
N SER A 370 -8.83 -8.84 -1.28
CA SER A 370 -7.91 -9.98 -1.15
C SER A 370 -8.64 -11.26 -0.78
N LEU A 371 -9.54 -11.21 0.22
CA LEU A 371 -10.32 -12.37 0.66
C LEU A 371 -11.25 -12.88 -0.44
N ILE A 372 -12.04 -11.98 -1.03
CA ILE A 372 -13.02 -12.34 -2.07
C ILE A 372 -12.31 -12.76 -3.35
N GLY A 373 -11.34 -11.98 -3.82
CA GLY A 373 -10.62 -12.21 -5.06
C GLY A 373 -9.83 -13.52 -5.06
N GLY A 374 -9.18 -13.86 -3.93
CA GLY A 374 -8.51 -15.14 -3.78
C GLY A 374 -9.45 -16.33 -3.96
N GLY A 375 -10.67 -16.26 -3.38
CA GLY A 375 -11.71 -17.26 -3.61
C GLY A 375 -12.22 -17.29 -5.06
N LEU A 376 -12.44 -16.13 -5.66
CA LEU A 376 -12.96 -16.00 -7.02
C LEU A 376 -11.96 -16.44 -8.10
N MET A 377 -10.66 -16.32 -7.88
CA MET A 377 -9.64 -16.86 -8.79
C MET A 377 -9.73 -18.38 -8.96
N SER A 378 -10.33 -19.09 -8.02
CA SER A 378 -10.59 -20.53 -8.17
C SER A 378 -11.63 -20.84 -9.25
N ILE A 379 -12.48 -19.87 -9.62
CA ILE A 379 -13.50 -19.99 -10.68
C ILE A 379 -12.87 -19.63 -12.03
N ASP A 380 -12.27 -18.47 -12.13
CA ASP A 380 -11.45 -18.00 -13.26
C ASP A 380 -10.43 -16.98 -12.77
N ILE A 381 -9.18 -17.18 -13.17
CA ILE A 381 -8.05 -16.31 -12.79
C ILE A 381 -8.23 -14.86 -13.25
N ARG A 382 -9.14 -14.59 -14.21
CA ARG A 382 -9.44 -13.25 -14.73
C ARG A 382 -10.47 -12.49 -13.88
N VAL A 383 -11.19 -13.15 -13.00
CA VAL A 383 -12.29 -12.52 -12.22
C VAL A 383 -11.84 -11.28 -11.45
N PRO A 384 -10.68 -11.23 -10.79
CA PRO A 384 -10.22 -9.99 -10.16
C PRO A 384 -10.16 -8.81 -11.13
N TYR A 385 -9.76 -9.02 -12.38
CA TYR A 385 -9.67 -7.94 -13.39
C TYR A 385 -11.05 -7.52 -13.92
N TYR A 386 -12.03 -8.41 -13.95
CA TYR A 386 -13.43 -8.02 -14.20
C TYR A 386 -13.94 -7.12 -13.06
N ILE A 387 -13.56 -7.40 -11.82
CA ILE A 387 -13.88 -6.52 -10.69
C ILE A 387 -13.20 -5.15 -10.86
N VAL A 388 -11.93 -5.10 -11.28
CA VAL A 388 -11.23 -3.84 -11.60
C VAL A 388 -12.02 -3.01 -12.61
N ILE A 389 -12.44 -3.62 -13.70
CA ILE A 389 -13.21 -2.97 -14.78
C ILE A 389 -14.54 -2.45 -14.25
N VAL A 390 -15.31 -3.29 -13.55
CA VAL A 390 -16.61 -2.93 -12.99
C VAL A 390 -16.46 -1.80 -11.95
N ALA A 391 -15.48 -1.87 -11.06
CA ALA A 391 -15.23 -0.84 -10.09
C ALA A 391 -14.87 0.50 -10.75
N ALA A 392 -14.00 0.50 -11.76
CA ALA A 392 -13.65 1.71 -12.50
C ALA A 392 -14.88 2.30 -13.24
N ILE A 393 -15.72 1.48 -13.85
CA ILE A 393 -16.99 1.92 -14.47
C ILE A 393 -17.94 2.52 -13.41
N LEU A 394 -18.09 1.86 -12.25
CA LEU A 394 -18.91 2.39 -11.15
C LEU A 394 -18.35 3.72 -10.62
N GLY A 395 -17.02 3.88 -10.60
CA GLY A 395 -16.36 5.16 -10.33
C GLY A 395 -16.77 6.26 -11.33
N LEU A 396 -16.75 5.97 -12.64
CA LEU A 396 -17.21 6.89 -13.70
C LEU A 396 -18.69 7.26 -13.54
N ILE A 397 -19.55 6.29 -13.28
CA ILE A 397 -20.97 6.52 -13.01
C ILE A 397 -21.15 7.36 -11.76
N GLY A 398 -20.38 7.11 -10.71
CA GLY A 398 -20.37 7.90 -9.47
C GLY A 398 -20.00 9.35 -9.71
N MET A 399 -18.95 9.61 -10.51
CA MET A 399 -18.59 10.97 -10.94
C MET A 399 -19.73 11.64 -11.68
N HIS A 400 -20.30 10.97 -12.69
CA HIS A 400 -21.39 11.54 -13.48
C HIS A 400 -22.63 11.87 -12.65
N ARG A 401 -22.98 11.05 -11.66
CA ARG A 401 -24.18 11.24 -10.82
C ARG A 401 -23.97 12.21 -9.68
N ARG A 402 -22.81 12.17 -8.99
CA ARG A 402 -22.60 12.87 -7.71
C ARG A 402 -21.85 14.19 -7.83
N TRP A 403 -21.06 14.40 -8.91
CA TRP A 403 -20.23 15.58 -9.07
C TRP A 403 -20.88 16.68 -9.92
N LYS A 404 -22.20 16.88 -9.79
CA LYS A 404 -22.99 17.85 -10.59
C LYS A 404 -23.26 19.18 -9.89
N GLY A 405 -23.09 19.31 -8.58
CA GLY A 405 -23.39 20.52 -7.82
C GLY A 405 -22.39 21.65 -8.08
N LYS A 406 -22.81 22.92 -7.91
CA LYS A 406 -21.94 24.10 -8.11
C LYS A 406 -20.71 24.04 -7.19
N GLU A 407 -20.87 23.67 -5.93
CA GLU A 407 -19.80 23.59 -4.94
C GLU A 407 -18.74 22.56 -5.30
N ILE A 408 -19.14 21.35 -5.71
CA ILE A 408 -18.18 20.32 -6.10
C ILE A 408 -17.50 20.66 -7.41
N LYS A 409 -18.20 21.32 -8.35
CA LYS A 409 -17.58 21.79 -9.60
C LYS A 409 -16.49 22.84 -9.36
N ALA A 410 -16.71 23.75 -8.39
CA ALA A 410 -15.68 24.71 -8.00
C ALA A 410 -14.44 24.03 -7.38
N LEU A 411 -14.63 22.95 -6.65
CA LEU A 411 -13.54 22.17 -6.07
C LEU A 411 -12.76 21.36 -7.13
N LEU A 412 -13.44 20.98 -8.22
CA LEU A 412 -12.90 20.15 -9.31
C LEU A 412 -12.21 20.95 -10.42
N ALA A 413 -12.50 22.24 -10.49
CA ALA A 413 -11.80 23.15 -11.39
C ALA A 413 -10.33 23.31 -10.98
#